data_ccd49cada8990a2864383575cdc53996
#
_entry.id   ccd49cada8990a2864383575cdc53996
#
_cell.length_a   1.000
_cell.length_b   1.000
_cell.length_c   1.000
_cell.angle_alpha   90.00
_cell.angle_beta   90.00
_cell.angle_gamma   90.00
#
_symmetry.space_group_name_H-M   'P 1'
#
loop_
_entity.id
_entity.type
_entity.pdbx_description
1 polymer ?
#
loop_
_entity_poly.entity_id
_entity_poly.type
_entity_poly.pdbx_seq_one_letter_code
_entity_poly.pdbx_strand_id
1 'polypeptide(L)'
;MMFSINFSCKPFNLLFALLVCLFSGCSATNNQTIRATDDYPAPEKKLLVAVLPLNNLSSSPAPVGEIRQLLMSSFKQQGLGILPDETLERFIIKHRVRYVGGLDEMLAGNLKYETGADAVLITSVDLYKENPPPKVALTCRLVSTGKNPEILWMDGVGLAGDDSIGILELSLIEDPRELLNNAVRYLSTSLAAYLSGKGYLPVSRRKIIKFWPKVFYRSPVFEPGWKYTVAVVPFFNLSENRFAGEIIPLHFVNQLLRSENFAVIEPGIIRHLLLQMRITLDNGISLAGSRALFSRLDADLILTGKVFDYQDFEGSSGRAKVVFSALMIGRRGREVVWAGVSHNEGDYGVFFFDWGKINTAHVMASEMVQAALETLVE
;
A
#
# COMPACT_ATOMS: atom_id res chain seq x y z
N MET A 1 -11.63 -23.45 -65.32
CA MET A 1 -12.69 -22.49 -65.64
C MET A 1 -12.40 -21.30 -64.70
N MET A 2 -11.57 -20.39 -65.11
CA MET A 2 -11.73 -19.26 -66.06
C MET A 2 -13.00 -18.46 -65.83
N PHE A 3 -12.77 -17.26 -65.45
CA PHE A 3 -13.20 -15.91 -65.83
C PHE A 3 -13.15 -15.02 -64.61
N SER A 4 -12.22 -14.12 -64.45
CA SER A 4 -11.80 -12.97 -65.26
C SER A 4 -12.69 -11.74 -65.11
N ILE A 5 -12.08 -10.68 -64.50
CA ILE A 5 -12.04 -9.28 -64.90
C ILE A 5 -13.35 -8.47 -64.73
N ASN A 6 -13.37 -7.33 -64.05
CA ASN A 6 -12.98 -6.07 -64.67
C ASN A 6 -12.95 -4.88 -63.68
N PHE A 7 -11.93 -4.08 -63.87
CA PHE A 7 -11.70 -2.68 -63.49
C PHE A 7 -12.81 -1.74 -63.99
N SER A 8 -13.10 -0.71 -63.26
CA SER A 8 -13.32 0.60 -63.88
C SER A 8 -12.96 1.72 -62.89
N CYS A 9 -11.99 2.46 -63.33
CA CYS A 9 -11.49 3.74 -62.82
C CYS A 9 -12.23 4.89 -63.52
N LYS A 10 -12.44 6.00 -62.87
CA LYS A 10 -12.08 7.38 -63.28
C LYS A 10 -13.14 8.45 -62.96
N PRO A 11 -12.76 9.71 -63.12
CA PRO A 11 -12.58 10.69 -62.04
C PRO A 11 -13.28 12.04 -62.37
N PHE A 12 -12.81 13.14 -61.73
CA PHE A 12 -12.98 14.55 -62.16
C PHE A 12 -14.19 15.31 -61.62
N ASN A 13 -14.09 16.39 -60.94
CA ASN A 13 -13.70 17.78 -61.21
C ASN A 13 -13.99 18.57 -59.90
N LEU A 14 -13.15 19.28 -59.29
CA LEU A 14 -12.52 20.58 -59.57
C LEU A 14 -13.52 21.68 -59.99
N LEU A 15 -13.49 22.71 -59.17
CA LEU A 15 -13.72 24.12 -59.50
C LEU A 15 -14.96 24.81 -58.90
N PHE A 16 -14.63 25.96 -58.45
CA PHE A 16 -15.33 27.25 -58.35
C PHE A 16 -15.69 27.65 -56.93
N ALA A 17 -14.94 28.49 -56.38
CA ALA A 17 -14.64 29.91 -56.56
C ALA A 17 -15.42 30.81 -55.61
N LEU A 18 -14.67 31.46 -54.78
CA LEU A 18 -14.70 32.87 -54.41
C LEU A 18 -16.07 33.59 -54.48
N LEU A 19 -16.59 33.99 -53.37
CA LEU A 19 -17.39 35.21 -53.30
C LEU A 19 -17.01 36.04 -52.07
N VAL A 20 -16.29 37.11 -52.35
CA VAL A 20 -16.02 38.24 -51.47
C VAL A 20 -17.32 39.08 -51.43
N CYS A 21 -17.84 39.36 -50.23
CA CYS A 21 -18.71 40.51 -50.01
C CYS A 21 -18.29 41.24 -48.77
N LEU A 22 -17.69 42.38 -49.01
CA LEU A 22 -17.49 43.49 -48.09
C LEU A 22 -18.83 43.99 -47.60
N PHE A 23 -19.01 44.08 -46.29
CA PHE A 23 -19.87 45.09 -45.69
C PHE A 23 -19.13 45.77 -44.55
N SER A 24 -18.77 46.98 -44.80
CA SER A 24 -18.33 48.00 -43.84
C SER A 24 -19.54 48.39 -42.97
N GLY A 25 -19.39 48.38 -41.67
CA GLY A 25 -20.40 48.86 -40.74
C GLY A 25 -19.74 49.32 -39.45
N CYS A 26 -19.83 50.62 -39.23
CA CYS A 26 -19.22 51.48 -38.25
C CYS A 26 -19.23 51.04 -36.76
N SER A 27 -18.10 51.29 -36.15
CA SER A 27 -17.80 51.88 -34.82
C SER A 27 -18.95 52.02 -33.81
N ALA A 28 -18.85 51.30 -32.71
CA ALA A 28 -19.19 51.83 -31.41
C ALA A 28 -18.07 51.44 -30.44
N THR A 29 -17.25 52.40 -30.10
CA THR A 29 -16.27 52.35 -29.03
C THR A 29 -16.98 52.25 -27.66
N ASN A 30 -17.10 51.03 -27.17
CA ASN A 30 -17.47 50.82 -25.79
C ASN A 30 -16.14 50.58 -25.01
N ASN A 31 -15.69 51.63 -24.35
CA ASN A 31 -14.64 51.56 -23.34
C ASN A 31 -15.16 50.76 -22.12
N GLN A 32 -15.15 49.45 -22.22
CA GLN A 32 -15.17 48.61 -21.02
C GLN A 32 -13.71 48.44 -20.60
N THR A 33 -13.36 49.14 -19.52
CA THR A 33 -12.19 48.87 -18.70
C THR A 33 -12.27 47.41 -18.28
N ILE A 34 -11.54 46.58 -19.00
CA ILE A 34 -11.23 45.20 -18.55
C ILE A 34 -10.40 45.38 -17.30
N ARG A 35 -10.99 45.30 -16.13
CA ARG A 35 -10.26 44.94 -14.92
C ARG A 35 -9.72 43.56 -15.19
N ALA A 36 -8.41 43.48 -15.41
CA ALA A 36 -7.68 42.25 -15.30
C ALA A 36 -7.84 41.79 -13.86
N THR A 37 -8.80 40.90 -13.63
CA THR A 37 -8.75 40.04 -12.47
C THR A 37 -7.54 39.15 -12.73
N ASP A 38 -6.46 39.46 -12.04
CA ASP A 38 -5.33 38.54 -11.89
C ASP A 38 -5.91 37.27 -11.19
N ASP A 39 -6.48 36.39 -12.00
CA ASP A 39 -6.76 35.02 -11.62
C ASP A 39 -5.43 34.27 -11.63
N TYR A 40 -4.56 34.62 -10.67
CA TYR A 40 -3.49 33.74 -10.27
C TYR A 40 -4.17 32.51 -9.66
N PRO A 41 -4.02 31.33 -10.26
CA PRO A 41 -4.49 30.11 -9.61
C PRO A 41 -3.88 30.12 -8.21
N ALA A 42 -4.74 30.05 -7.20
CA ALA A 42 -4.29 29.93 -5.81
C ALA A 42 -3.25 28.79 -5.78
N PRO A 43 -2.09 29.01 -5.16
CA PRO A 43 -1.06 27.97 -5.13
C PRO A 43 -1.69 26.69 -4.58
N GLU A 44 -1.66 25.61 -5.36
CA GLU A 44 -2.16 24.31 -4.91
C GLU A 44 -1.56 24.04 -3.53
N LYS A 45 -2.43 23.95 -2.53
CA LYS A 45 -1.99 23.80 -1.14
C LYS A 45 -1.28 22.45 -1.04
N LYS A 46 0.04 22.50 -0.96
CA LYS A 46 0.85 21.28 -0.78
C LYS A 46 0.39 20.56 0.48
N LEU A 47 0.14 19.26 0.34
CA LEU A 47 -0.21 18.39 1.46
C LEU A 47 0.91 18.44 2.51
N LEU A 48 0.62 18.92 3.71
CA LEU A 48 1.57 18.98 4.82
C LEU A 48 1.57 17.65 5.57
N VAL A 49 2.70 16.95 5.54
CA VAL A 49 2.84 15.58 6.08
C VAL A 49 3.77 15.56 7.29
N ALA A 50 3.31 15.00 8.39
CA ALA A 50 4.15 14.64 9.53
C ALA A 50 4.74 13.24 9.31
N VAL A 51 6.07 13.12 9.29
CA VAL A 51 6.76 11.84 9.13
C VAL A 51 7.14 11.30 10.51
N LEU A 52 6.41 10.30 11.00
CA LEU A 52 6.70 9.69 12.31
C LEU A 52 8.07 9.00 12.33
N PRO A 53 8.67 8.81 13.52
CA PRO A 53 9.78 7.87 13.67
C PRO A 53 9.38 6.48 13.13
N LEU A 54 10.33 5.78 12.51
CA LEU A 54 10.05 4.49 11.90
C LEU A 54 9.85 3.38 12.95
N ASN A 55 8.90 2.49 12.67
CA ASN A 55 8.69 1.29 13.46
C ASN A 55 9.59 0.15 12.94
N ASN A 56 10.57 -0.29 13.72
CA ASN A 56 11.43 -1.39 13.31
C ASN A 56 10.79 -2.74 13.66
N LEU A 57 10.29 -3.43 12.64
CA LEU A 57 9.71 -4.77 12.69
C LEU A 57 10.67 -5.85 12.15
N SER A 58 11.91 -5.51 11.79
CA SER A 58 12.85 -6.43 11.14
C SER A 58 13.46 -7.48 12.08
N SER A 59 13.20 -7.38 13.38
CA SER A 59 13.84 -8.20 14.43
C SER A 59 15.37 -8.06 14.50
N SER A 60 15.96 -7.10 13.79
CA SER A 60 17.38 -6.78 13.76
C SER A 60 17.62 -5.27 13.83
N PRO A 61 18.80 -4.82 14.22
CA PRO A 61 19.15 -3.42 14.13
C PRO A 61 19.02 -2.90 12.70
N ALA A 62 18.37 -1.74 12.54
CA ALA A 62 18.23 -1.08 11.24
C ALA A 62 18.55 0.42 11.41
N PRO A 63 19.12 1.09 10.39
CA PRO A 63 19.46 2.52 10.42
C PRO A 63 18.19 3.39 10.24
N VAL A 64 17.23 3.25 11.16
CA VAL A 64 15.89 3.87 11.05
C VAL A 64 15.93 5.39 10.87
N GLY A 65 16.93 6.06 11.47
CA GLY A 65 17.13 7.49 11.30
C GLY A 65 17.54 7.86 9.88
N GLU A 66 18.50 7.13 9.29
CA GLU A 66 18.94 7.30 7.89
C GLU A 66 17.79 7.03 6.92
N ILE A 67 17.07 5.91 7.11
CA ILE A 67 15.91 5.54 6.28
C ILE A 67 14.85 6.65 6.32
N ARG A 68 14.56 7.19 7.52
CA ARG A 68 13.60 8.28 7.66
C ARG A 68 14.02 9.53 6.89
N GLN A 69 15.28 9.92 6.95
CA GLN A 69 15.80 11.08 6.23
C GLN A 69 15.74 10.87 4.71
N LEU A 70 16.06 9.68 4.21
CA LEU A 70 15.94 9.34 2.80
C LEU A 70 14.48 9.44 2.32
N LEU A 71 13.53 8.90 3.09
CA LEU A 71 12.09 9.00 2.79
C LEU A 71 11.63 10.45 2.77
N MET A 72 11.97 11.24 3.79
CA MET A 72 11.60 12.66 3.86
C MET A 72 12.13 13.43 2.66
N SER A 73 13.39 13.23 2.29
CA SER A 73 14.03 13.89 1.16
C SER A 73 13.36 13.50 -0.16
N SER A 74 13.11 12.22 -0.36
CA SER A 74 12.48 11.69 -1.57
C SER A 74 11.04 12.17 -1.72
N PHE A 75 10.24 12.14 -0.66
CA PHE A 75 8.84 12.58 -0.70
C PHE A 75 8.72 14.11 -0.84
N LYS A 76 9.66 14.87 -0.27
CA LYS A 76 9.73 16.31 -0.52
C LYS A 76 9.99 16.63 -1.99
N GLN A 77 10.83 15.84 -2.67
CA GLN A 77 11.06 15.96 -4.11
C GLN A 77 9.79 15.66 -4.93
N GLN A 78 8.89 14.84 -4.42
CA GLN A 78 7.57 14.56 -5.04
C GLN A 78 6.51 15.65 -4.75
N GLY A 79 6.90 16.76 -4.12
CA GLY A 79 6.03 17.91 -3.90
C GLY A 79 5.27 17.92 -2.57
N LEU A 80 5.51 16.96 -1.66
CA LEU A 80 4.93 17.01 -0.32
C LEU A 80 5.57 18.11 0.53
N GLY A 81 4.74 18.80 1.33
CA GLY A 81 5.22 19.61 2.44
C GLY A 81 5.55 18.71 3.62
N ILE A 82 6.76 18.80 4.17
CA ILE A 82 7.15 18.00 5.34
C ILE A 82 7.10 18.89 6.59
N LEU A 83 6.39 18.41 7.63
CA LEU A 83 6.34 19.07 8.93
C LEU A 83 7.76 19.11 9.54
N PRO A 84 8.24 20.28 10.05
CA PRO A 84 9.55 20.35 10.69
C PRO A 84 9.69 19.38 11.87
N ASP A 85 10.86 18.72 11.96
CA ASP A 85 11.14 17.71 12.98
C ASP A 85 10.96 18.25 14.40
N GLU A 86 11.45 19.46 14.68
CA GLU A 86 11.28 20.10 16.00
C GLU A 86 9.80 20.27 16.42
N THR A 87 8.93 20.54 15.47
CA THR A 87 7.48 20.65 15.73
C THR A 87 6.88 19.29 16.03
N LEU A 88 7.26 18.28 15.25
CA LEU A 88 6.81 16.91 15.47
C LEU A 88 7.34 16.34 16.80
N GLU A 89 8.60 16.57 17.13
CA GLU A 89 9.20 16.11 18.40
C GLU A 89 8.51 16.73 19.61
N ARG A 90 8.26 18.05 19.58
CA ARG A 90 7.47 18.71 20.65
C ARG A 90 6.10 18.09 20.81
N PHE A 91 5.44 17.77 19.71
CA PHE A 91 4.14 17.09 19.73
C PHE A 91 4.24 15.68 20.35
N ILE A 92 5.21 14.87 19.89
CA ILE A 92 5.45 13.51 20.39
C ILE A 92 5.70 13.51 21.90
N ILE A 93 6.54 14.42 22.39
CA ILE A 93 6.86 14.56 23.82
C ILE A 93 5.61 14.99 24.62
N LYS A 94 4.91 16.03 24.14
CA LYS A 94 3.71 16.58 24.81
C LYS A 94 2.62 15.52 24.97
N HIS A 95 2.35 14.75 23.92
CA HIS A 95 1.30 13.72 23.90
C HIS A 95 1.79 12.35 24.36
N ARG A 96 3.06 12.22 24.74
CA ARG A 96 3.70 10.96 25.17
C ARG A 96 3.47 9.82 24.19
N VAL A 97 3.63 10.11 22.90
CA VAL A 97 3.45 9.12 21.83
C VAL A 97 4.54 8.05 21.97
N ARG A 98 4.13 6.84 22.33
CA ARG A 98 5.05 5.69 22.52
C ARG A 98 4.99 4.70 21.37
N TYR A 99 3.87 4.67 20.67
CA TYR A 99 3.67 3.79 19.52
C TYR A 99 3.62 4.62 18.23
N VAL A 100 4.50 4.30 17.34
CA VAL A 100 4.67 5.03 16.06
C VAL A 100 4.20 4.21 14.85
N GLY A 101 3.74 2.99 15.07
CA GLY A 101 3.26 2.09 14.02
C GLY A 101 1.77 2.26 13.69
N GLY A 102 1.09 3.30 14.18
CA GLY A 102 -0.32 3.58 13.89
C GLY A 102 -0.80 4.89 14.47
N LEU A 103 -1.94 5.35 14.00
CA LEU A 103 -2.56 6.61 14.37
C LEU A 103 -3.98 6.36 14.87
N ASP A 104 -4.30 6.73 16.11
CA ASP A 104 -5.65 6.73 16.61
C ASP A 104 -6.36 8.08 16.37
N GLU A 105 -7.68 8.10 16.54
CA GLU A 105 -8.52 9.28 16.28
C GLU A 105 -8.13 10.50 17.12
N MET A 106 -7.80 10.29 18.40
CA MET A 106 -7.45 11.38 19.32
C MET A 106 -6.10 12.00 18.93
N LEU A 107 -5.11 11.14 18.64
CA LEU A 107 -3.79 11.59 18.23
C LEU A 107 -3.84 12.30 16.87
N ALA A 108 -4.61 11.78 15.91
CA ALA A 108 -4.84 12.39 14.62
C ALA A 108 -5.47 13.78 14.73
N GLY A 109 -6.52 13.90 15.55
CA GLY A 109 -7.20 15.16 15.79
C GLY A 109 -6.30 16.22 16.44
N ASN A 110 -5.55 15.83 17.46
CA ASN A 110 -4.60 16.72 18.14
C ASN A 110 -3.47 17.17 17.22
N LEU A 111 -2.92 16.26 16.39
CA LEU A 111 -1.88 16.60 15.44
C LEU A 111 -2.37 17.62 14.41
N LYS A 112 -3.57 17.42 13.86
CA LYS A 112 -4.20 18.39 12.96
C LYS A 112 -4.36 19.75 13.59
N TYR A 113 -4.90 19.79 14.80
CA TYR A 113 -5.19 21.03 15.51
C TYR A 113 -3.92 21.82 15.89
N GLU A 114 -2.89 21.13 16.37
CA GLU A 114 -1.68 21.78 16.91
C GLU A 114 -0.65 22.12 15.84
N THR A 115 -0.55 21.32 14.78
CA THR A 115 0.53 21.46 13.79
C THR A 115 0.03 21.85 12.40
N GLY A 116 -1.27 21.70 12.15
CA GLY A 116 -1.86 21.91 10.84
C GLY A 116 -1.53 20.80 9.83
N ALA A 117 -0.81 19.73 10.24
CA ALA A 117 -0.51 18.61 9.34
C ALA A 117 -1.80 18.05 8.72
N ASP A 118 -1.78 17.80 7.42
CA ASP A 118 -2.91 17.25 6.68
C ASP A 118 -2.91 15.72 6.70
N ALA A 119 -1.73 15.12 6.80
CA ALA A 119 -1.56 13.67 6.89
C ALA A 119 -0.31 13.28 7.71
N VAL A 120 -0.25 11.99 8.03
CA VAL A 120 0.88 11.35 8.72
C VAL A 120 1.44 10.25 7.86
N LEU A 121 2.74 10.25 7.65
CA LEU A 121 3.44 9.12 7.07
C LEU A 121 3.90 8.17 8.18
N ILE A 122 3.41 6.94 8.13
CA ILE A 122 3.76 5.85 9.04
C ILE A 122 4.55 4.83 8.23
N THR A 123 5.77 4.54 8.68
CA THR A 123 6.65 3.60 8.00
C THR A 123 7.14 2.52 8.95
N SER A 124 7.11 1.27 8.49
CA SER A 124 7.80 0.15 9.15
C SER A 124 8.97 -0.35 8.32
N VAL A 125 10.02 -0.77 9.03
CA VAL A 125 11.13 -1.55 8.45
C VAL A 125 10.82 -3.01 8.76
N ASP A 126 10.37 -3.75 7.77
CA ASP A 126 9.87 -5.12 7.93
C ASP A 126 11.01 -6.15 7.80
N LEU A 127 12.05 -5.80 7.05
CA LEU A 127 13.28 -6.59 6.90
C LEU A 127 14.46 -5.65 6.70
N TYR A 128 15.58 -5.92 7.39
CA TYR A 128 16.85 -5.26 7.13
C TYR A 128 18.00 -6.23 7.44
N LYS A 129 18.76 -6.59 6.43
CA LYS A 129 19.97 -7.43 6.51
C LYS A 129 21.06 -6.85 5.66
N GLU A 130 22.23 -6.64 6.26
CA GLU A 130 23.39 -6.05 5.59
C GLU A 130 24.31 -7.10 4.96
N ASN A 131 24.28 -8.34 5.46
CA ASN A 131 25.14 -9.41 4.93
C ASN A 131 24.81 -9.70 3.47
N PRO A 132 25.84 -9.80 2.60
CA PRO A 132 25.62 -10.09 1.17
C PRO A 132 24.97 -11.47 0.93
N PRO A 133 23.97 -11.53 0.03
CA PRO A 133 23.27 -10.43 -0.60
C PRO A 133 22.36 -9.71 0.41
N PRO A 134 22.41 -8.35 0.51
CA PRO A 134 21.62 -7.61 1.45
C PRO A 134 20.12 -7.72 1.15
N LYS A 135 19.29 -7.52 2.18
CA LYS A 135 17.81 -7.58 2.03
C LYS A 135 17.16 -6.43 2.78
N VAL A 136 16.21 -5.79 2.13
CA VAL A 136 15.44 -4.67 2.69
C VAL A 136 13.96 -4.85 2.38
N ALA A 137 13.11 -4.66 3.38
CA ALA A 137 11.68 -4.50 3.15
C ALA A 137 11.13 -3.34 3.98
N LEU A 138 10.34 -2.49 3.33
CA LEU A 138 9.70 -1.32 3.90
C LEU A 138 8.22 -1.34 3.57
N THR A 139 7.39 -0.94 4.53
CA THR A 139 5.98 -0.65 4.30
C THR A 139 5.68 0.77 4.75
N CYS A 140 5.10 1.57 3.86
CA CYS A 140 4.71 2.96 4.11
C CYS A 140 3.21 3.13 3.93
N ARG A 141 2.57 3.92 4.80
CA ARG A 141 1.20 4.37 4.60
C ARG A 141 1.03 5.83 4.98
N LEU A 142 0.25 6.53 4.19
CA LEU A 142 -0.16 7.90 4.40
C LEU A 142 -1.56 7.91 4.98
N VAL A 143 -1.72 8.45 6.18
CA VAL A 143 -2.99 8.48 6.92
C VAL A 143 -3.42 9.92 7.11
N SER A 144 -4.68 10.26 6.80
CA SER A 144 -5.21 11.60 7.01
C SER A 144 -5.26 11.94 8.50
N THR A 145 -5.19 13.25 8.80
CA THR A 145 -5.37 13.77 10.16
C THR A 145 -6.79 14.29 10.34
N GLY A 146 -7.24 14.45 11.59
CA GLY A 146 -8.57 14.94 11.90
C GLY A 146 -9.39 13.94 12.72
N LYS A 147 -10.73 14.07 12.67
CA LYS A 147 -11.63 13.27 13.53
C LYS A 147 -11.70 11.79 13.11
N ASN A 148 -11.64 11.53 11.81
CA ASN A 148 -11.74 10.19 11.25
C ASN A 148 -10.52 9.95 10.37
N PRO A 149 -9.41 9.44 10.91
CA PRO A 149 -8.22 9.18 10.11
C PRO A 149 -8.45 8.01 9.14
N GLU A 150 -8.17 8.28 7.87
CA GLU A 150 -8.31 7.30 6.77
C GLU A 150 -6.94 7.05 6.13
N ILE A 151 -6.72 5.83 5.69
CA ILE A 151 -5.51 5.50 4.93
C ILE A 151 -5.70 6.02 3.51
N LEU A 152 -4.97 7.10 3.19
CA LEU A 152 -5.01 7.73 1.87
C LEU A 152 -4.24 6.91 0.83
N TRP A 153 -3.09 6.38 1.22
CA TRP A 153 -2.21 5.58 0.37
C TRP A 153 -1.41 4.60 1.24
N MET A 154 -1.12 3.44 0.71
CA MET A 154 -0.22 2.46 1.32
C MET A 154 0.49 1.67 0.25
N ASP A 155 1.79 1.45 0.42
CA ASP A 155 2.55 0.53 -0.40
C ASP A 155 3.69 -0.10 0.38
N GLY A 156 4.18 -1.24 -0.11
CA GLY A 156 5.30 -1.97 0.46
C GLY A 156 6.26 -2.44 -0.63
N VAL A 157 7.52 -2.55 -0.26
CA VAL A 157 8.58 -3.02 -1.14
C VAL A 157 9.48 -3.97 -0.39
N GLY A 158 9.80 -5.11 -1.00
CA GLY A 158 10.81 -6.05 -0.54
C GLY A 158 11.82 -6.26 -1.64
N LEU A 159 13.11 -6.10 -1.34
CA LEU A 159 14.21 -6.26 -2.28
C LEU A 159 15.30 -7.11 -1.65
N ALA A 160 15.92 -7.94 -2.48
CA ALA A 160 17.17 -8.63 -2.16
C ALA A 160 18.24 -8.28 -3.19
N GLY A 161 19.50 -8.22 -2.77
CA GLY A 161 20.61 -7.90 -3.67
C GLY A 161 20.76 -8.88 -4.83
N ASP A 162 20.20 -10.08 -4.68
CA ASP A 162 20.21 -11.16 -5.67
C ASP A 162 18.88 -11.32 -6.46
N ASP A 163 17.96 -10.34 -6.42
CA ASP A 163 16.69 -10.43 -7.15
C ASP A 163 16.84 -10.37 -8.68
N SER A 164 17.94 -9.83 -9.18
CA SER A 164 18.19 -9.58 -10.61
C SER A 164 19.47 -10.24 -11.11
N ILE A 165 19.83 -11.41 -10.58
CA ILE A 165 21.05 -12.09 -11.02
C ILE A 165 20.90 -12.56 -12.47
N GLY A 166 21.59 -11.87 -13.39
CA GLY A 166 21.79 -12.36 -14.77
C GLY A 166 22.75 -13.56 -14.79
N ILE A 167 22.85 -14.21 -15.96
CA ILE A 167 23.69 -15.41 -16.19
C ILE A 167 25.17 -15.25 -15.74
N LEU A 168 25.63 -14.00 -15.51
CA LEU A 168 27.01 -13.68 -15.13
C LEU A 168 27.11 -12.92 -13.80
N GLU A 169 26.09 -12.93 -12.94
CA GLU A 169 26.04 -12.20 -11.65
C GLU A 169 26.29 -10.68 -11.78
N LEU A 170 26.18 -10.13 -12.99
CA LEU A 170 26.51 -8.72 -13.30
C LEU A 170 25.54 -7.70 -12.67
N SER A 171 24.45 -8.15 -12.03
CA SER A 171 23.44 -7.31 -11.43
C SER A 171 23.30 -7.53 -9.93
N LEU A 172 24.26 -8.19 -9.30
CA LEU A 172 24.27 -8.39 -7.85
C LEU A 172 24.49 -7.04 -7.14
N ILE A 173 23.59 -6.66 -6.25
CA ILE A 173 23.76 -5.52 -5.38
C ILE A 173 24.33 -6.02 -4.06
N GLU A 174 25.55 -5.61 -3.75
CA GLU A 174 26.24 -5.98 -2.49
C GLU A 174 26.15 -4.87 -1.44
N ASP A 175 25.90 -3.62 -1.86
CA ASP A 175 25.80 -2.46 -0.96
C ASP A 175 24.36 -2.34 -0.41
N PRO A 176 24.14 -2.51 0.90
CA PRO A 176 22.83 -2.32 1.53
C PRO A 176 22.23 -0.93 1.30
N ARG A 177 23.07 0.11 1.17
CA ARG A 177 22.62 1.48 0.94
C ARG A 177 22.05 1.67 -0.46
N GLU A 178 22.67 1.05 -1.45
CA GLU A 178 22.14 1.09 -2.82
C GLU A 178 20.77 0.41 -2.86
N LEU A 179 20.63 -0.76 -2.23
CA LEU A 179 19.36 -1.47 -2.14
C LEU A 179 18.29 -0.64 -1.42
N LEU A 180 18.67 0.02 -0.33
CA LEU A 180 17.78 0.92 0.41
C LEU A 180 17.32 2.12 -0.45
N ASN A 181 18.24 2.75 -1.20
CA ASN A 181 17.90 3.83 -2.12
C ASN A 181 16.90 3.38 -3.20
N ASN A 182 17.06 2.15 -3.70
CA ASN A 182 16.12 1.56 -4.66
C ASN A 182 14.73 1.36 -4.03
N ALA A 183 14.67 0.87 -2.79
CA ALA A 183 13.41 0.72 -2.06
C ALA A 183 12.70 2.06 -1.84
N VAL A 184 13.42 3.09 -1.38
CA VAL A 184 12.88 4.44 -1.17
C VAL A 184 12.41 5.06 -2.50
N ARG A 185 13.16 4.88 -3.59
CA ARG A 185 12.77 5.36 -4.92
C ARG A 185 11.49 4.68 -5.40
N TYR A 186 11.33 3.37 -5.20
CA TYR A 186 10.08 2.68 -5.52
C TYR A 186 8.90 3.29 -4.77
N LEU A 187 8.98 3.43 -3.45
CA LEU A 187 7.91 3.98 -2.61
C LEU A 187 7.57 5.42 -2.99
N SER A 188 8.56 6.25 -3.26
CA SER A 188 8.31 7.64 -3.68
C SER A 188 7.64 7.72 -5.06
N THR A 189 8.02 6.84 -5.99
CA THR A 189 7.38 6.76 -7.31
C THR A 189 5.93 6.28 -7.19
N SER A 190 5.67 5.29 -6.34
CA SER A 190 4.32 4.79 -6.05
C SER A 190 3.43 5.88 -5.47
N LEU A 191 3.93 6.64 -4.47
CA LEU A 191 3.18 7.75 -3.89
C LEU A 191 2.92 8.86 -4.92
N ALA A 192 3.92 9.21 -5.73
CA ALA A 192 3.75 10.22 -6.78
C ALA A 192 2.70 9.82 -7.82
N ALA A 193 2.67 8.55 -8.22
CA ALA A 193 1.65 8.02 -9.11
C ALA A 193 0.25 8.15 -8.50
N TYR A 194 0.10 7.80 -7.23
CA TYR A 194 -1.15 7.94 -6.50
C TYR A 194 -1.61 9.40 -6.40
N LEU A 195 -0.74 10.32 -5.98
CA LEU A 195 -1.05 11.75 -5.85
C LEU A 195 -1.38 12.42 -7.19
N SER A 196 -0.82 11.90 -8.30
CA SER A 196 -1.15 12.38 -9.65
C SER A 196 -2.45 11.80 -10.23
N GLY A 197 -3.23 11.06 -9.44
CA GLY A 197 -4.50 10.46 -9.86
C GLY A 197 -4.36 9.22 -10.72
N LYS A 198 -3.15 8.67 -10.90
CA LYS A 198 -2.91 7.42 -11.66
C LYS A 198 -3.30 6.17 -10.86
N GLY A 199 -3.62 6.34 -9.57
CA GLY A 199 -3.91 5.23 -8.66
C GLY A 199 -2.65 4.45 -8.25
N TYR A 200 -2.85 3.25 -7.75
CA TYR A 200 -1.75 2.35 -7.39
C TYR A 200 -0.99 1.86 -8.62
N LEU A 201 0.31 1.69 -8.48
CA LEU A 201 1.11 1.03 -9.54
C LEU A 201 0.54 -0.37 -9.81
N PRO A 202 0.43 -0.76 -11.09
CA PRO A 202 -0.11 -2.07 -11.43
C PRO A 202 0.78 -3.17 -10.84
N VAL A 203 0.22 -3.97 -9.96
CA VAL A 203 0.83 -5.23 -9.54
C VAL A 203 0.69 -6.22 -10.68
N SER A 204 1.71 -7.02 -10.94
CA SER A 204 1.66 -8.06 -11.98
C SER A 204 0.47 -8.98 -11.73
N ARG A 205 -0.56 -8.89 -12.56
CA ARG A 205 -1.78 -9.72 -12.48
C ARG A 205 -1.55 -11.14 -13.00
N ARG A 206 -0.34 -11.67 -12.92
CA ARG A 206 -0.16 -13.10 -13.21
C ARG A 206 -0.83 -13.87 -12.08
N LYS A 207 -1.94 -14.54 -12.37
CA LYS A 207 -2.50 -15.57 -11.50
C LYS A 207 -1.43 -16.66 -11.29
N ILE A 208 -0.63 -16.49 -10.26
CA ILE A 208 0.40 -17.46 -9.93
C ILE A 208 -0.25 -18.47 -8.99
N ILE A 209 -0.80 -19.53 -9.55
CA ILE A 209 -1.51 -20.62 -8.85
C ILE A 209 -0.70 -21.14 -7.64
N LYS A 210 0.63 -21.05 -7.68
CA LYS A 210 1.49 -21.50 -6.57
C LYS A 210 1.22 -20.74 -5.25
N PHE A 211 0.71 -19.51 -5.30
CA PHE A 211 0.42 -18.70 -4.11
C PHE A 211 -1.01 -18.84 -3.58
N TRP A 212 -1.87 -19.53 -4.30
CA TRP A 212 -3.23 -19.76 -3.83
C TRP A 212 -3.24 -20.50 -2.50
N PRO A 213 -4.21 -20.17 -1.63
CA PRO A 213 -4.40 -20.91 -0.38
C PRO A 213 -4.54 -22.39 -0.66
N LYS A 214 -3.88 -23.22 0.16
CA LYS A 214 -3.97 -24.69 0.04
C LYS A 214 -5.39 -25.19 0.37
N VAL A 215 -6.04 -24.47 1.29
CA VAL A 215 -7.45 -24.69 1.66
C VAL A 215 -8.08 -23.33 1.85
N PHE A 216 -9.28 -23.14 1.32
CA PHE A 216 -10.07 -21.94 1.62
C PHE A 216 -11.56 -22.28 1.68
N TYR A 217 -12.29 -21.43 2.39
CA TYR A 217 -13.73 -21.43 2.53
C TYR A 217 -14.27 -20.04 2.28
N ARG A 218 -15.35 -19.94 1.51
CA ARG A 218 -16.13 -18.72 1.35
C ARG A 218 -17.60 -19.02 1.61
N SER A 219 -18.21 -18.24 2.50
CA SER A 219 -19.64 -18.33 2.77
C SER A 219 -20.45 -17.80 1.59
N PRO A 220 -21.55 -18.47 1.22
CA PRO A 220 -22.47 -17.97 0.18
C PRO A 220 -23.16 -16.65 0.57
N VAL A 221 -23.12 -16.25 1.84
CA VAL A 221 -23.67 -14.97 2.33
C VAL A 221 -22.76 -13.79 1.98
N PHE A 222 -21.49 -14.03 1.62
CA PHE A 222 -20.59 -12.99 1.18
C PHE A 222 -20.92 -12.57 -0.26
N GLU A 223 -21.24 -11.29 -0.44
CA GLU A 223 -21.59 -10.70 -1.73
C GLU A 223 -20.41 -9.90 -2.29
N PRO A 224 -19.67 -10.40 -3.31
CA PRO A 224 -18.46 -9.74 -3.83
C PRO A 224 -18.69 -8.32 -4.39
N GLY A 225 -19.92 -7.98 -4.76
CA GLY A 225 -20.28 -6.66 -5.31
C GLY A 225 -20.54 -5.57 -4.27
N TRP A 226 -20.54 -5.91 -2.99
CA TRP A 226 -20.78 -4.93 -1.92
C TRP A 226 -19.48 -4.27 -1.47
N LYS A 227 -19.61 -3.05 -0.96
CA LYS A 227 -18.51 -2.34 -0.31
C LYS A 227 -18.53 -2.64 1.19
N TYR A 228 -17.45 -3.23 1.68
CA TYR A 228 -17.31 -3.63 3.08
C TYR A 228 -16.26 -2.77 3.78
N THR A 229 -16.55 -2.39 5.02
CA THR A 229 -15.56 -1.81 5.93
C THR A 229 -14.90 -2.92 6.75
N VAL A 230 -13.57 -3.02 6.65
CA VAL A 230 -12.79 -4.11 7.23
C VAL A 230 -11.87 -3.60 8.34
N ALA A 231 -11.95 -4.24 9.50
CA ALA A 231 -10.99 -4.08 10.60
C ALA A 231 -10.00 -5.24 10.56
N VAL A 232 -8.72 -4.96 10.28
CA VAL A 232 -7.65 -5.97 10.28
C VAL A 232 -6.98 -5.98 11.64
N VAL A 233 -7.18 -7.04 12.39
CA VAL A 233 -6.64 -7.23 13.76
C VAL A 233 -5.26 -7.89 13.66
N PRO A 234 -4.30 -7.55 14.55
CA PRO A 234 -3.02 -8.25 14.59
C PRO A 234 -3.19 -9.77 14.69
N PHE A 235 -2.37 -10.51 13.96
CA PHE A 235 -2.45 -11.98 13.93
C PHE A 235 -1.71 -12.58 15.12
N PHE A 236 -2.21 -13.71 15.59
CA PHE A 236 -1.50 -14.49 16.60
C PHE A 236 -0.22 -15.09 16.01
N ASN A 237 0.91 -14.76 16.61
CA ASN A 237 2.22 -15.14 16.09
C ASN A 237 2.77 -16.38 16.79
N LEU A 238 2.99 -17.43 16.03
CA LEU A 238 3.62 -18.69 16.43
C LEU A 238 5.00 -18.88 15.77
N SER A 239 5.39 -17.94 14.88
CA SER A 239 6.67 -18.03 14.18
C SER A 239 7.82 -17.51 15.05
N GLU A 240 9.05 -17.82 14.64
CA GLU A 240 10.26 -17.30 15.29
C GLU A 240 10.47 -15.78 15.04
N ASN A 241 9.91 -15.24 13.95
CA ASN A 241 9.96 -13.81 13.70
C ASN A 241 9.02 -13.07 14.66
N ARG A 242 9.60 -12.27 15.55
CA ARG A 242 8.88 -11.58 16.63
C ARG A 242 7.68 -10.76 16.17
N PHE A 243 7.78 -10.17 14.98
CA PHE A 243 6.81 -9.18 14.48
C PHE A 243 5.95 -9.70 13.31
N ALA A 244 6.05 -10.98 12.95
CA ALA A 244 5.27 -11.53 11.84
C ALA A 244 3.75 -11.36 12.00
N GLY A 245 3.26 -11.38 13.25
CA GLY A 245 1.86 -11.10 13.58
C GLY A 245 1.41 -9.65 13.35
N GLU A 246 2.37 -8.71 13.18
CA GLU A 246 2.10 -7.33 12.78
C GLU A 246 2.33 -7.14 11.26
N ILE A 247 3.32 -7.82 10.69
CA ILE A 247 3.70 -7.68 9.27
C ILE A 247 2.63 -8.29 8.35
N ILE A 248 2.18 -9.52 8.59
CA ILE A 248 1.17 -10.18 7.74
C ILE A 248 -0.13 -9.37 7.64
N PRO A 249 -0.71 -8.84 8.74
CA PRO A 249 -1.86 -7.93 8.66
C PRO A 249 -1.63 -6.70 7.79
N LEU A 250 -0.43 -6.11 7.78
CA LEU A 250 -0.12 -4.97 6.92
C LEU A 250 -0.19 -5.33 5.43
N HIS A 251 0.19 -6.54 5.04
CA HIS A 251 -0.02 -7.01 3.66
C HIS A 251 -1.51 -7.11 3.32
N PHE A 252 -2.34 -7.61 4.24
CA PHE A 252 -3.80 -7.62 4.05
C PHE A 252 -4.37 -6.21 3.92
N VAL A 253 -3.96 -5.27 4.78
CA VAL A 253 -4.37 -3.85 4.67
C VAL A 253 -4.01 -3.30 3.30
N ASN A 254 -2.77 -3.49 2.84
CA ASN A 254 -2.29 -2.99 1.56
C ASN A 254 -3.10 -3.56 0.37
N GLN A 255 -3.34 -4.87 0.36
CA GLN A 255 -4.08 -5.51 -0.73
C GLN A 255 -5.58 -5.17 -0.73
N LEU A 256 -6.21 -5.07 0.45
CA LEU A 256 -7.61 -4.64 0.58
C LEU A 256 -7.82 -3.20 0.09
N LEU A 257 -6.89 -2.27 0.37
CA LEU A 257 -6.94 -0.90 -0.10
C LEU A 257 -6.85 -0.76 -1.63
N ARG A 258 -6.27 -1.76 -2.31
CA ARG A 258 -6.19 -1.80 -3.78
C ARG A 258 -7.48 -2.29 -4.44
N SER A 259 -8.41 -2.81 -3.66
CA SER A 259 -9.72 -3.29 -4.12
C SER A 259 -10.80 -2.24 -3.84
N GLU A 260 -11.59 -1.91 -4.85
CA GLU A 260 -12.70 -0.94 -4.72
C GLU A 260 -13.81 -1.39 -3.75
N ASN A 261 -13.86 -2.69 -3.47
CA ASN A 261 -14.90 -3.31 -2.64
C ASN A 261 -14.63 -3.21 -1.14
N PHE A 262 -13.45 -2.72 -0.73
CA PHE A 262 -13.09 -2.66 0.67
C PHE A 262 -12.64 -1.25 1.10
N ALA A 263 -13.15 -0.82 2.26
CA ALA A 263 -12.61 0.28 3.03
C ALA A 263 -11.92 -0.29 4.27
N VAL A 264 -10.69 0.12 4.54
CA VAL A 264 -9.90 -0.46 5.64
C VAL A 264 -9.75 0.56 6.75
N ILE A 265 -10.06 0.13 7.98
CA ILE A 265 -9.87 0.94 9.18
C ILE A 265 -8.38 1.00 9.52
N GLU A 266 -7.89 2.21 9.86
CA GLU A 266 -6.48 2.39 10.26
C GLU A 266 -6.10 1.46 11.44
N PRO A 267 -5.02 0.67 11.30
CA PRO A 267 -4.59 -0.27 12.34
C PRO A 267 -4.35 0.36 13.73
N GLY A 268 -3.96 1.64 13.77
CA GLY A 268 -3.79 2.38 15.03
C GLY A 268 -5.08 2.53 15.82
N ILE A 269 -6.22 2.74 15.15
CA ILE A 269 -7.55 2.79 15.78
C ILE A 269 -7.88 1.45 16.41
N ILE A 270 -7.66 0.36 15.66
CA ILE A 270 -7.96 -1.00 16.12
C ILE A 270 -7.09 -1.32 17.35
N ARG A 271 -5.79 -1.04 17.27
CA ARG A 271 -4.86 -1.23 18.38
C ARG A 271 -5.28 -0.45 19.63
N HIS A 272 -5.66 0.82 19.47
CA HIS A 272 -6.13 1.66 20.56
C HIS A 272 -7.36 1.05 21.25
N LEU A 273 -8.34 0.59 20.49
CA LEU A 273 -9.55 -0.05 21.02
C LEU A 273 -9.26 -1.38 21.72
N LEU A 274 -8.39 -2.22 21.16
CA LEU A 274 -7.97 -3.46 21.82
C LEU A 274 -7.35 -3.20 23.18
N LEU A 275 -6.50 -2.17 23.29
CA LEU A 275 -5.89 -1.77 24.57
C LEU A 275 -6.91 -1.19 25.53
N GLN A 276 -7.80 -0.30 25.09
CA GLN A 276 -8.86 0.27 25.94
C GLN A 276 -9.79 -0.80 26.51
N MET A 277 -10.16 -1.78 25.69
CA MET A 277 -11.05 -2.87 26.09
C MET A 277 -10.32 -4.04 26.76
N ARG A 278 -8.99 -3.95 26.90
CA ARG A 278 -8.13 -5.02 27.45
C ARG A 278 -8.35 -6.36 26.76
N ILE A 279 -8.55 -6.34 25.44
CA ILE A 279 -8.68 -7.56 24.64
C ILE A 279 -7.28 -8.13 24.40
N THR A 280 -7.06 -9.34 24.87
CA THR A 280 -5.84 -10.11 24.58
C THR A 280 -6.03 -10.96 23.32
N LEU A 281 -4.95 -11.18 22.58
CA LEU A 281 -4.95 -11.93 21.33
C LEU A 281 -4.17 -13.24 21.47
N ASP A 282 -4.32 -13.93 22.60
CA ASP A 282 -3.54 -15.14 22.97
C ASP A 282 -3.69 -16.32 21.98
N ASN A 283 -4.72 -16.32 21.14
CA ASN A 283 -4.96 -17.29 20.08
C ASN A 283 -5.68 -16.67 18.88
N GLY A 284 -5.49 -15.37 18.65
CA GLY A 284 -6.32 -14.54 17.78
C GLY A 284 -7.48 -13.91 18.55
N ILE A 285 -8.36 -13.19 17.86
CA ILE A 285 -9.49 -12.56 18.53
C ILE A 285 -10.55 -13.58 18.92
N SER A 286 -10.99 -13.57 20.17
CA SER A 286 -12.11 -14.39 20.64
C SER A 286 -13.45 -13.89 20.05
N LEU A 287 -14.48 -14.74 20.08
CA LEU A 287 -15.84 -14.34 19.68
C LEU A 287 -16.38 -13.19 20.52
N ALA A 288 -16.07 -13.16 21.82
CA ALA A 288 -16.42 -12.05 22.71
C ALA A 288 -15.65 -10.77 22.34
N GLY A 289 -14.35 -10.88 22.04
CA GLY A 289 -13.52 -9.77 21.57
C GLY A 289 -14.00 -9.19 20.24
N SER A 290 -14.38 -10.05 19.27
CA SER A 290 -14.94 -9.59 18.00
C SER A 290 -16.26 -8.85 18.16
N ARG A 291 -17.13 -9.32 19.06
CA ARG A 291 -18.37 -8.61 19.41
C ARG A 291 -18.11 -7.23 20.01
N ALA A 292 -17.15 -7.15 20.91
CA ALA A 292 -16.75 -5.89 21.54
C ALA A 292 -16.19 -4.91 20.49
N LEU A 293 -15.35 -5.36 19.56
CA LEU A 293 -14.87 -4.52 18.45
C LEU A 293 -16.01 -4.05 17.56
N PHE A 294 -16.90 -4.94 17.11
CA PHE A 294 -18.05 -4.55 16.29
C PHE A 294 -18.97 -3.55 16.98
N SER A 295 -19.05 -3.51 18.32
CA SER A 295 -19.84 -2.53 19.04
C SER A 295 -19.24 -1.12 19.05
N ARG A 296 -17.95 -1.00 18.76
CA ARG A 296 -17.19 0.26 18.81
C ARG A 296 -16.74 0.75 17.45
N LEU A 297 -16.51 -0.17 16.51
CA LEU A 297 -16.12 0.13 15.14
C LEU A 297 -17.33 0.02 14.22
N ASP A 298 -17.41 0.92 13.27
CA ASP A 298 -18.32 0.76 12.12
C ASP A 298 -17.68 -0.11 11.04
N ALA A 299 -17.34 -1.35 11.41
CA ALA A 299 -16.78 -2.36 10.54
C ALA A 299 -17.85 -3.41 10.19
N ASP A 300 -17.89 -3.85 8.93
CA ASP A 300 -18.73 -4.95 8.49
C ASP A 300 -18.03 -6.29 8.71
N LEU A 301 -16.71 -6.29 8.58
CA LEU A 301 -15.87 -7.47 8.66
C LEU A 301 -14.70 -7.25 9.63
N ILE A 302 -14.34 -8.30 10.36
CA ILE A 302 -13.07 -8.38 11.12
C ILE A 302 -12.22 -9.46 10.47
N LEU A 303 -11.01 -9.08 10.00
CA LEU A 303 -9.99 -10.00 9.54
C LEU A 303 -9.02 -10.27 10.68
N THR A 304 -8.76 -11.54 10.95
CA THR A 304 -7.77 -12.01 11.95
C THR A 304 -7.11 -13.29 11.45
N GLY A 305 -6.09 -13.79 12.15
CA GLY A 305 -5.40 -15.00 11.73
C GLY A 305 -4.30 -15.45 12.67
N LYS A 306 -3.53 -16.41 12.19
CA LYS A 306 -2.33 -16.94 12.85
C LYS A 306 -1.19 -17.02 11.87
N VAL A 307 0.00 -16.64 12.30
CA VAL A 307 1.25 -16.84 11.55
C VAL A 307 1.98 -18.01 12.19
N PHE A 308 2.23 -19.05 11.40
CA PHE A 308 2.93 -20.25 11.84
C PHE A 308 4.42 -20.18 11.51
N ASP A 309 4.74 -19.54 10.37
CA ASP A 309 6.12 -19.38 9.91
C ASP A 309 6.26 -18.10 9.09
N TYR A 310 7.37 -17.38 9.31
CA TYR A 310 7.74 -16.20 8.56
C TYR A 310 9.26 -16.05 8.66
N GLN A 311 9.97 -16.56 7.65
CA GLN A 311 11.43 -16.68 7.71
C GLN A 311 12.08 -16.05 6.48
N ASP A 312 13.08 -15.23 6.75
CA ASP A 312 14.06 -14.75 5.80
C ASP A 312 15.42 -15.31 6.17
N PHE A 313 16.07 -15.98 5.24
CA PHE A 313 17.37 -16.56 5.46
C PHE A 313 18.49 -15.59 5.11
N GLU A 314 19.64 -15.79 5.71
CA GLU A 314 20.89 -15.10 5.37
C GLU A 314 21.60 -15.81 4.22
N GLY A 315 22.26 -15.00 3.37
CA GLY A 315 22.99 -15.52 2.21
C GLY A 315 22.07 -15.99 1.07
N SER A 316 22.70 -16.52 0.03
CA SER A 316 22.03 -16.95 -1.22
C SER A 316 21.43 -18.35 -1.16
N SER A 317 21.85 -19.19 -0.19
CA SER A 317 21.42 -20.59 -0.09
C SER A 317 20.13 -20.82 0.70
N GLY A 318 19.61 -19.79 1.36
CA GLY A 318 18.37 -19.86 2.12
C GLY A 318 17.13 -19.63 1.27
N ARG A 319 15.97 -20.02 1.80
CA ARG A 319 14.67 -19.89 1.14
C ARG A 319 13.70 -19.15 2.03
N ALA A 320 13.11 -18.09 1.51
CA ALA A 320 12.02 -17.43 2.22
C ALA A 320 10.88 -18.43 2.45
N LYS A 321 10.28 -18.40 3.64
CA LYS A 321 9.17 -19.28 3.99
C LYS A 321 8.08 -18.52 4.72
N VAL A 322 6.83 -18.70 4.27
CA VAL A 322 5.66 -18.05 4.89
C VAL A 322 4.54 -19.06 5.02
N VAL A 323 4.00 -19.16 6.24
CA VAL A 323 2.84 -20.00 6.56
C VAL A 323 1.89 -19.23 7.46
N PHE A 324 0.66 -19.03 7.01
CA PHE A 324 -0.36 -18.37 7.82
C PHE A 324 -1.76 -18.93 7.55
N SER A 325 -2.64 -18.74 8.51
CA SER A 325 -4.09 -18.84 8.32
C SER A 325 -4.75 -17.50 8.58
N ALA A 326 -5.77 -17.19 7.81
CA ALA A 326 -6.56 -15.99 8.00
C ALA A 326 -8.05 -16.33 7.90
N LEU A 327 -8.88 -15.56 8.60
CA LEU A 327 -10.33 -15.67 8.55
C LEU A 327 -10.98 -14.30 8.67
N MET A 328 -12.13 -14.14 8.01
CA MET A 328 -13.00 -12.97 8.11
C MET A 328 -14.27 -13.34 8.85
N ILE A 329 -14.64 -12.54 9.83
CA ILE A 329 -15.86 -12.68 10.63
C ILE A 329 -16.80 -11.56 10.22
N GLY A 330 -18.05 -11.92 9.85
CA GLY A 330 -19.09 -10.96 9.50
C GLY A 330 -19.81 -10.40 10.72
N ARG A 331 -20.20 -9.12 10.69
CA ARG A 331 -20.96 -8.45 11.75
C ARG A 331 -22.34 -9.07 11.93
N ARG A 332 -23.10 -9.31 10.85
CA ARG A 332 -24.53 -9.68 10.88
C ARG A 332 -24.76 -11.04 11.49
N GLY A 333 -24.14 -12.09 10.94
CA GLY A 333 -24.32 -13.47 11.41
C GLY A 333 -23.31 -13.88 12.48
N ARG A 334 -22.27 -13.09 12.70
CA ARG A 334 -21.10 -13.44 13.54
C ARG A 334 -20.50 -14.79 13.11
N GLU A 335 -20.59 -15.05 11.83
CA GLU A 335 -20.10 -16.25 11.18
C GLU A 335 -18.79 -15.98 10.43
N VAL A 336 -18.06 -17.04 10.16
CA VAL A 336 -16.89 -16.96 9.29
C VAL A 336 -17.40 -16.83 7.85
N VAL A 337 -17.15 -15.67 7.25
CA VAL A 337 -17.54 -15.38 5.86
C VAL A 337 -16.47 -15.82 4.86
N TRP A 338 -15.23 -15.90 5.33
CA TRP A 338 -14.11 -16.42 4.55
C TRP A 338 -13.01 -16.92 5.49
N ALA A 339 -12.33 -17.99 5.09
CA ALA A 339 -11.12 -18.47 5.76
C ALA A 339 -10.16 -19.06 4.73
N GLY A 340 -8.86 -18.94 4.97
CA GLY A 340 -7.82 -19.50 4.12
C GLY A 340 -6.59 -19.93 4.89
N VAL A 341 -5.91 -20.96 4.39
CA VAL A 341 -4.61 -21.42 4.87
C VAL A 341 -3.63 -21.38 3.72
N SER A 342 -2.59 -20.59 3.89
CA SER A 342 -1.53 -20.37 2.89
C SER A 342 -0.19 -20.88 3.40
N HIS A 343 0.52 -21.59 2.54
CA HIS A 343 1.87 -22.09 2.78
C HIS A 343 2.69 -22.01 1.51
N ASN A 344 3.88 -21.40 1.57
CA ASN A 344 4.80 -21.35 0.43
C ASN A 344 6.27 -21.23 0.88
N GLU A 345 7.16 -21.64 -0.04
CA GLU A 345 8.62 -21.52 0.06
C GLU A 345 9.16 -20.86 -1.20
N GLY A 346 10.27 -20.11 -1.08
CA GLY A 346 10.77 -19.20 -2.12
C GLY A 346 11.22 -19.87 -3.42
N ASP A 347 11.56 -21.16 -3.37
CA ASP A 347 11.97 -21.95 -4.54
C ASP A 347 10.84 -22.84 -5.10
N TYR A 348 9.65 -22.77 -4.55
CA TYR A 348 8.52 -23.56 -5.03
C TYR A 348 8.17 -23.19 -6.48
N GLY A 349 8.27 -24.19 -7.38
CA GLY A 349 7.99 -24.01 -8.82
C GLY A 349 9.11 -23.31 -9.61
N VAL A 350 10.32 -23.23 -9.07
CA VAL A 350 11.53 -22.78 -9.77
C VAL A 350 12.17 -23.96 -10.50
N PHE A 351 12.33 -23.86 -11.84
CA PHE A 351 12.82 -24.99 -12.64
C PHE A 351 14.22 -24.76 -13.27
N PHE A 352 14.55 -23.50 -13.66
CA PHE A 352 15.81 -23.16 -14.32
C PHE A 352 16.30 -21.78 -13.90
N PHE A 353 17.61 -21.67 -13.60
CA PHE A 353 18.34 -20.42 -13.37
C PHE A 353 17.65 -19.46 -12.39
N ASP A 354 17.09 -19.98 -11.28
CA ASP A 354 16.40 -19.22 -10.24
C ASP A 354 15.26 -18.27 -10.73
N TRP A 355 14.78 -18.47 -11.95
CA TRP A 355 13.67 -17.68 -12.50
C TRP A 355 12.39 -17.89 -11.69
N GLY A 356 11.91 -16.80 -11.08
CA GLY A 356 10.72 -16.81 -10.24
C GLY A 356 10.99 -17.24 -8.80
N LYS A 357 12.24 -17.36 -8.38
CA LYS A 357 12.64 -17.46 -6.97
C LYS A 357 12.22 -16.16 -6.25
N ILE A 358 11.69 -16.32 -5.05
CA ILE A 358 11.38 -15.20 -4.18
C ILE A 358 12.36 -15.22 -3.02
N ASN A 359 13.14 -14.14 -2.91
CA ASN A 359 14.27 -14.06 -1.98
C ASN A 359 13.88 -13.45 -0.62
N THR A 360 12.67 -12.87 -0.49
CA THR A 360 12.20 -12.28 0.78
C THR A 360 10.83 -12.80 1.19
N ALA A 361 10.63 -13.02 2.49
CA ALA A 361 9.33 -13.37 3.06
C ALA A 361 8.30 -12.25 2.86
N HIS A 362 8.74 -11.01 2.80
CA HIS A 362 7.88 -9.85 2.55
C HIS A 362 7.20 -9.92 1.18
N VAL A 363 7.95 -10.14 0.10
CA VAL A 363 7.39 -10.28 -1.25
C VAL A 363 6.50 -11.52 -1.32
N MET A 364 6.94 -12.64 -0.75
CA MET A 364 6.14 -13.86 -0.71
C MET A 364 4.81 -13.66 0.01
N ALA A 365 4.82 -13.02 1.18
CA ALA A 365 3.61 -12.72 1.94
C ALA A 365 2.64 -11.83 1.14
N SER A 366 3.17 -10.81 0.42
CA SER A 366 2.36 -9.95 -0.44
C SER A 366 1.64 -10.73 -1.54
N GLU A 367 2.35 -11.59 -2.27
CA GLU A 367 1.79 -12.45 -3.33
C GLU A 367 0.77 -13.45 -2.78
N MET A 368 1.07 -14.07 -1.63
CA MET A 368 0.16 -15.03 -0.99
C MET A 368 -1.12 -14.36 -0.47
N VAL A 369 -1.01 -13.16 0.09
CA VAL A 369 -2.17 -12.38 0.57
C VAL A 369 -3.02 -11.91 -0.60
N GLN A 370 -2.41 -11.45 -1.69
CA GLN A 370 -3.13 -11.11 -2.92
C GLN A 370 -3.93 -12.32 -3.42
N ALA A 371 -3.28 -13.47 -3.59
CA ALA A 371 -3.93 -14.70 -4.04
C ALA A 371 -5.04 -15.18 -3.09
N ALA A 372 -4.85 -15.00 -1.78
CA ALA A 372 -5.87 -15.33 -0.78
C ALA A 372 -7.12 -14.45 -0.93
N LEU A 373 -6.94 -13.14 -1.15
CA LEU A 373 -8.07 -12.22 -1.34
C LEU A 373 -8.76 -12.41 -2.71
N GLU A 374 -8.06 -12.87 -3.75
CA GLU A 374 -8.68 -13.25 -5.02
C GLU A 374 -9.73 -14.35 -4.82
N THR A 375 -9.48 -15.34 -3.92
CA THR A 375 -10.48 -16.39 -3.61
C THR A 375 -11.73 -15.87 -2.89
N LEU A 376 -11.69 -14.64 -2.36
CA LEU A 376 -12.83 -13.99 -1.75
C LEU A 376 -13.76 -13.37 -2.80
N VAL A 377 -13.21 -12.88 -3.90
CA VAL A 377 -13.93 -12.07 -4.90
C VAL A 377 -14.38 -12.93 -6.10
N GLU A 378 -13.68 -14.04 -6.38
CA GLU A 378 -14.05 -15.02 -7.43
C GLU A 378 -15.19 -15.93 -6.99
#